data_fa746537a36baada1a9b16b50640866a
#
_entry.id   fa746537a36baada1a9b16b50640866a
#
_cell.length_a   1.000
_cell.length_b   1.000
_cell.length_c   1.000
_cell.angle_alpha   90.00
_cell.angle_beta   90.00
_cell.angle_gamma   90.00
#
_symmetry.space_group_name_H-M   'P 1'
#
loop_
_entity.id
_entity.type
_entity.pdbx_description
1 polymer ?
#
loop_
_entity_poly.entity_id
_entity_poly.type
_entity_poly.pdbx_seq_one_letter_code
_entity_poly.pdbx_strand_id
1 'polypeptide(L)'
;MLSSDIIMATRSLPISFMVSAGNQAVTKIEDLIYYFSKKTNVSCIAIHIEGISDLTRFVEASKFSFNAGKPIIVYKSGKSQIGKRIAKSHTGSLSGNNEMYSALFKQLAITEVHDPIQLLETAKLFSISCPIKTNKILALTCSGGGAAMVADNAEELEVKLPNFSKNQKRILEKVLPKIATISNPLDYTTPIWGIPEKTGPVFKNALKNDYSTAILVQDFPHTQINDTEPVSYTHLTLPTKA
;
A
#
# COMPACT_ATOMS: atom_id res chain seq x y z
N MET A 1 -15.42 14.79 -1.53
CA MET A 1 -13.98 14.91 -1.39
C MET A 1 -13.28 13.64 -1.89
N LEU A 2 -13.27 12.50 -1.19
CA LEU A 2 -12.61 11.28 -1.66
C LEU A 2 -13.09 10.80 -3.05
N SER A 3 -14.39 10.86 -3.33
CA SER A 3 -14.94 10.50 -4.65
C SER A 3 -14.46 11.43 -5.76
N SER A 4 -14.34 12.72 -5.48
CA SER A 4 -13.81 13.69 -6.45
C SER A 4 -12.33 13.45 -6.71
N ASP A 5 -11.54 13.17 -5.67
CA ASP A 5 -10.11 12.86 -5.79
C ASP A 5 -9.88 11.60 -6.64
N ILE A 6 -10.73 10.58 -6.46
CA ILE A 6 -10.69 9.35 -7.25
C ILE A 6 -11.01 9.60 -8.72
N ILE A 7 -12.07 10.35 -9.01
CA ILE A 7 -12.53 10.63 -10.38
C ILE A 7 -11.53 11.53 -11.12
N MET A 8 -10.90 12.48 -10.40
CA MET A 8 -9.94 13.43 -10.97
C MET A 8 -8.50 12.89 -10.97
N ALA A 9 -8.27 11.70 -10.44
CA ALA A 9 -6.94 11.11 -10.44
C ALA A 9 -6.47 10.81 -11.87
N THR A 10 -5.30 11.32 -12.23
CA THR A 10 -4.69 11.08 -13.54
C THR A 10 -4.04 9.70 -13.66
N ARG A 11 -3.86 8.99 -12.55
CA ARG A 11 -3.26 7.66 -12.49
C ARG A 11 -4.32 6.56 -12.39
N SER A 12 -4.01 5.39 -12.94
CA SER A 12 -4.90 4.24 -12.89
C SER A 12 -5.10 3.75 -11.45
N LEU A 13 -6.37 3.65 -11.05
CA LEU A 13 -6.81 3.02 -9.81
C LEU A 13 -7.75 1.87 -10.17
N PRO A 14 -7.51 0.64 -9.70
CA PRO A 14 -8.33 -0.54 -10.02
C PRO A 14 -9.62 -0.56 -9.19
N ILE A 15 -10.53 0.38 -9.45
CA ILE A 15 -11.78 0.54 -8.71
C ILE A 15 -12.91 -0.12 -9.51
N SER A 16 -13.51 -1.18 -8.96
CA SER A 16 -14.69 -1.82 -9.53
C SER A 16 -16.00 -1.13 -9.13
N PHE A 17 -16.06 -0.66 -7.89
CA PHE A 17 -17.26 -0.02 -7.33
C PHE A 17 -16.87 1.16 -6.43
N MET A 18 -17.67 2.21 -6.48
CA MET A 18 -17.59 3.34 -5.54
C MET A 18 -19.00 3.66 -5.07
N VAL A 19 -19.19 3.66 -3.76
CA VAL A 19 -20.48 3.89 -3.14
C VAL A 19 -20.37 4.99 -2.07
N SER A 20 -21.24 5.97 -2.14
CA SER A 20 -21.44 6.94 -1.06
C SER A 20 -22.71 6.55 -0.30
N ALA A 21 -22.57 6.13 0.96
CA ALA A 21 -23.68 5.66 1.79
C ALA A 21 -24.44 6.79 2.50
N GLY A 22 -23.97 8.04 2.37
CA GLY A 22 -24.57 9.20 3.03
C GLY A 22 -24.63 9.00 4.55
N ASN A 23 -25.78 9.32 5.15
CA ASN A 23 -26.02 9.15 6.59
C ASN A 23 -26.36 7.72 7.02
N GLN A 24 -26.31 6.74 6.09
CA GLN A 24 -26.55 5.32 6.35
C GLN A 24 -27.92 5.01 6.99
N ALA A 25 -28.96 5.77 6.62
CA ALA A 25 -30.29 5.62 7.20
C ALA A 25 -30.92 4.26 6.89
N VAL A 26 -30.73 3.75 5.67
CA VAL A 26 -31.27 2.46 5.20
C VAL A 26 -30.15 1.45 4.98
N THR A 27 -29.23 1.76 4.08
CA THR A 27 -28.07 0.89 3.78
C THR A 27 -26.88 1.31 4.62
N LYS A 28 -26.43 0.42 5.47
CA LYS A 28 -25.28 0.65 6.37
C LYS A 28 -24.00 0.14 5.77
N ILE A 29 -22.87 0.56 6.34
CA ILE A 29 -21.56 0.12 5.89
C ILE A 29 -21.39 -1.41 6.01
N GLU A 30 -21.99 -2.00 7.02
CA GLU A 30 -21.96 -3.44 7.27
C GLU A 30 -22.65 -4.23 6.15
N ASP A 31 -23.75 -3.71 5.62
CA ASP A 31 -24.48 -4.29 4.49
C ASP A 31 -23.61 -4.27 3.22
N LEU A 32 -22.90 -3.15 3.00
CA LEU A 32 -22.01 -2.98 1.86
C LEU A 32 -20.78 -3.89 1.97
N ILE A 33 -20.16 -4.00 3.15
CA ILE A 33 -19.04 -4.94 3.38
C ILE A 33 -19.50 -6.35 3.04
N TYR A 34 -20.65 -6.80 3.58
CA TYR A 34 -21.17 -8.12 3.34
C TYR A 34 -21.51 -8.37 1.86
N TYR A 35 -22.11 -7.38 1.19
CA TYR A 35 -22.45 -7.45 -0.22
C TYR A 35 -21.20 -7.57 -1.11
N PHE A 36 -20.21 -6.68 -0.92
CA PHE A 36 -19.00 -6.68 -1.74
C PHE A 36 -18.06 -7.84 -1.44
N SER A 37 -18.09 -8.39 -0.24
CA SER A 37 -17.33 -9.60 0.09
C SER A 37 -17.74 -10.82 -0.75
N LYS A 38 -18.95 -10.84 -1.29
CA LYS A 38 -19.44 -11.91 -2.18
C LYS A 38 -19.08 -11.73 -3.65
N LYS A 39 -18.58 -10.55 -4.04
CA LYS A 39 -18.29 -10.25 -5.45
C LYS A 39 -16.93 -10.80 -5.87
N THR A 40 -16.89 -11.54 -6.97
CA THR A 40 -15.64 -12.13 -7.49
C THR A 40 -14.66 -11.10 -8.04
N ASN A 41 -15.17 -9.98 -8.57
CA ASN A 41 -14.38 -8.88 -9.10
C ASN A 41 -13.96 -7.84 -8.04
N VAL A 42 -14.12 -8.15 -6.76
CA VAL A 42 -13.63 -7.34 -5.64
C VAL A 42 -12.51 -8.10 -4.96
N SER A 43 -11.32 -7.53 -4.86
CA SER A 43 -10.17 -8.11 -4.18
C SER A 43 -9.95 -7.55 -2.77
N CYS A 44 -10.35 -6.30 -2.53
CA CYS A 44 -10.31 -5.67 -1.20
C CYS A 44 -11.43 -4.64 -1.08
N ILE A 45 -11.73 -4.22 0.14
CA ILE A 45 -12.77 -3.24 0.45
C ILE A 45 -12.12 -2.06 1.18
N ALA A 46 -12.07 -0.90 0.53
CA ALA A 46 -11.57 0.33 1.12
C ALA A 46 -12.73 1.19 1.62
N ILE A 47 -12.73 1.58 2.88
CA ILE A 47 -13.81 2.34 3.51
C ILE A 47 -13.30 3.60 4.19
N HIS A 48 -14.06 4.68 3.99
CA HIS A 48 -13.93 5.90 4.78
C HIS A 48 -15.13 5.98 5.71
N ILE A 49 -14.90 6.06 7.01
CA ILE A 49 -15.95 6.12 8.02
C ILE A 49 -15.73 7.26 9.02
N GLU A 50 -16.81 7.78 9.54
CA GLU A 50 -16.83 8.71 10.67
C GLU A 50 -17.15 7.98 11.99
N GLY A 51 -17.94 6.91 11.93
CA GLY A 51 -18.30 6.06 13.05
C GLY A 51 -18.97 4.76 12.59
N ILE A 52 -19.18 3.86 13.53
CA ILE A 52 -19.89 2.59 13.35
C ILE A 52 -21.18 2.67 14.16
N SER A 53 -22.32 2.45 13.51
CA SER A 53 -23.63 2.52 14.17
C SER A 53 -24.04 1.21 14.83
N ASP A 54 -23.65 0.09 14.26
CA ASP A 54 -23.95 -1.26 14.77
C ASP A 54 -22.64 -2.06 14.83
N LEU A 55 -22.05 -2.08 16.02
CA LEU A 55 -20.76 -2.74 16.24
C LEU A 55 -20.85 -4.25 16.01
N THR A 56 -21.93 -4.88 16.43
CA THR A 56 -22.10 -6.34 16.29
C THR A 56 -22.14 -6.73 14.82
N ARG A 57 -22.96 -6.08 14.03
CA ARG A 57 -23.05 -6.33 12.59
C ARG A 57 -21.76 -5.97 11.85
N PHE A 58 -21.07 -4.91 12.27
CA PHE A 58 -19.76 -4.57 11.69
C PHE A 58 -18.72 -5.66 11.94
N VAL A 59 -18.67 -6.21 13.15
CA VAL A 59 -17.77 -7.32 13.49
C VAL A 59 -18.10 -8.56 12.65
N GLU A 60 -19.37 -8.92 12.52
CA GLU A 60 -19.81 -10.06 11.71
C GLU A 60 -19.45 -9.89 10.22
N ALA A 61 -19.77 -8.73 9.65
CA ALA A 61 -19.46 -8.41 8.26
C ALA A 61 -17.94 -8.42 7.98
N SER A 62 -17.16 -7.89 8.93
CA SER A 62 -15.69 -7.87 8.82
C SER A 62 -15.08 -9.27 8.87
N LYS A 63 -15.57 -10.13 9.77
CA LYS A 63 -15.17 -11.54 9.83
C LYS A 63 -15.56 -12.28 8.55
N PHE A 64 -16.75 -12.02 8.02
CA PHE A 64 -17.19 -12.60 6.76
C PHE A 64 -16.28 -12.19 5.61
N SER A 65 -15.92 -10.90 5.52
CA SER A 65 -15.00 -10.37 4.50
C SER A 65 -13.61 -11.02 4.61
N PHE A 66 -13.07 -11.13 5.83
CA PHE A 66 -11.81 -11.79 6.10
C PHE A 66 -11.81 -13.26 5.63
N ASN A 67 -12.85 -14.03 6.01
CA ASN A 67 -12.99 -15.43 5.62
C ASN A 67 -13.19 -15.61 4.10
N ALA A 68 -13.75 -14.61 3.42
CA ALA A 68 -13.87 -14.57 1.97
C ALA A 68 -12.55 -14.16 1.26
N GLY A 69 -11.47 -13.93 2.02
CA GLY A 69 -10.18 -13.49 1.48
C GLY A 69 -10.20 -12.05 0.96
N LYS A 70 -11.11 -11.22 1.46
CA LYS A 70 -11.28 -9.81 1.08
C LYS A 70 -10.82 -8.90 2.22
N PRO A 71 -9.56 -8.45 2.25
CA PRO A 71 -9.09 -7.55 3.30
C PRO A 71 -9.86 -6.23 3.27
N ILE A 72 -10.07 -5.67 4.46
CA ILE A 72 -10.69 -4.36 4.64
C ILE A 72 -9.59 -3.36 4.99
N ILE A 73 -9.64 -2.20 4.36
CA ILE A 73 -8.79 -1.05 4.65
C ILE A 73 -9.69 0.07 5.13
N VAL A 74 -9.36 0.72 6.23
CA VAL A 74 -10.19 1.77 6.82
C VAL A 74 -9.41 3.07 7.00
N TYR A 75 -10.00 4.15 6.53
CA TYR A 75 -9.66 5.51 6.92
C TYR A 75 -10.77 6.04 7.82
N LYS A 76 -10.45 6.27 9.10
CA LYS A 76 -11.40 6.87 10.04
C LYS A 76 -11.12 8.36 10.20
N SER A 77 -12.10 9.20 9.88
CA SER A 77 -12.08 10.64 10.16
C SER A 77 -12.71 10.97 11.51
N GLY A 78 -12.62 12.21 11.95
CA GLY A 78 -13.16 12.66 13.24
C GLY A 78 -12.38 12.14 14.45
N LYS A 79 -11.06 12.01 14.35
CA LYS A 79 -10.17 11.51 15.43
C LYS A 79 -9.93 12.55 16.52
N SER A 80 -9.77 13.83 16.15
CA SER A 80 -9.53 14.93 17.08
C SER A 80 -10.81 15.37 17.79
N GLN A 81 -10.69 16.12 18.90
CA GLN A 81 -11.84 16.68 19.61
C GLN A 81 -12.70 17.58 18.71
N ILE A 82 -12.06 18.39 17.87
CA ILE A 82 -12.77 19.24 16.90
C ILE A 82 -13.41 18.36 15.83
N GLY A 83 -12.69 17.39 15.27
CA GLY A 83 -13.20 16.46 14.27
C GLY A 83 -14.39 15.64 14.78
N LYS A 84 -14.38 15.19 16.04
CA LYS A 84 -15.51 14.50 16.69
C LYS A 84 -16.76 15.39 16.74
N ARG A 85 -16.59 16.68 17.05
CA ARG A 85 -17.70 17.64 17.10
C ARG A 85 -18.33 17.86 15.73
N ILE A 86 -17.48 17.98 14.70
CA ILE A 86 -17.92 18.12 13.31
C ILE A 86 -18.64 16.84 12.84
N ALA A 87 -18.06 15.66 13.04
CA ALA A 87 -18.67 14.39 12.66
C ALA A 87 -20.04 14.18 13.32
N LYS A 88 -20.18 14.51 14.60
CA LYS A 88 -21.45 14.41 15.33
C LYS A 88 -22.54 15.30 14.72
N SER A 89 -22.20 16.49 14.24
CA SER A 89 -23.16 17.40 13.59
C SER A 89 -23.61 16.91 12.21
N HIS A 90 -22.78 16.13 11.52
CA HIS A 90 -23.05 15.65 10.16
C HIS A 90 -23.78 14.31 10.11
N THR A 91 -23.45 13.38 10.99
CA THR A 91 -23.92 11.98 10.88
C THR A 91 -24.74 11.51 12.06
N GLY A 92 -24.78 12.28 13.15
CA GLY A 92 -25.46 11.87 14.40
C GLY A 92 -24.78 10.66 15.08
N SER A 93 -23.70 10.14 14.52
CA SER A 93 -22.99 8.98 15.07
C SER A 93 -22.19 9.37 16.30
N LEU A 94 -22.25 8.54 17.34
CA LEU A 94 -21.37 8.66 18.49
C LEU A 94 -19.93 8.34 18.03
N SER A 95 -19.10 9.36 17.87
CA SER A 95 -17.69 9.17 17.64
C SER A 95 -17.06 8.64 18.92
N GLY A 96 -16.84 7.34 19.00
CA GLY A 96 -16.16 6.67 20.10
C GLY A 96 -14.71 7.14 20.27
N ASN A 97 -14.04 6.67 21.33
CA ASN A 97 -12.63 6.93 21.50
C ASN A 97 -11.84 6.32 20.32
N ASN A 98 -10.94 7.09 19.73
CA ASN A 98 -10.14 6.65 18.58
C ASN A 98 -9.30 5.40 18.89
N GLU A 99 -8.75 5.31 20.10
CA GLU A 99 -7.98 4.16 20.56
C GLU A 99 -8.80 2.86 20.54
N MET A 100 -10.10 2.95 20.91
CA MET A 100 -11.00 1.80 20.85
C MET A 100 -11.25 1.34 19.40
N TYR A 101 -11.38 2.28 18.46
CA TYR A 101 -11.48 1.95 17.04
C TYR A 101 -10.23 1.28 16.51
N SER A 102 -9.05 1.82 16.81
CA SER A 102 -7.78 1.22 16.38
C SER A 102 -7.58 -0.18 16.98
N ALA A 103 -7.95 -0.38 18.25
CA ALA A 103 -7.94 -1.70 18.88
C ALA A 103 -8.91 -2.68 18.19
N LEU A 104 -10.13 -2.23 17.88
CA LEU A 104 -11.12 -3.01 17.15
C LEU A 104 -10.60 -3.40 15.75
N PHE A 105 -10.07 -2.44 15.01
CA PHE A 105 -9.54 -2.71 13.66
C PHE A 105 -8.39 -3.71 13.71
N LYS A 106 -7.48 -3.55 14.66
CA LYS A 106 -6.39 -4.52 14.88
C LYS A 106 -6.92 -5.93 15.21
N GLN A 107 -7.92 -6.04 16.08
CA GLN A 107 -8.54 -7.31 16.46
C GLN A 107 -9.23 -8.00 15.27
N LEU A 108 -9.79 -7.23 14.36
CA LEU A 108 -10.49 -7.72 13.17
C LEU A 108 -9.57 -7.90 11.94
N ALA A 109 -8.25 -7.70 12.10
CA ALA A 109 -7.28 -7.70 11.00
C ALA A 109 -7.64 -6.70 9.88
N ILE A 110 -8.25 -5.57 10.24
CA ILE A 110 -8.54 -4.46 9.34
C ILE A 110 -7.33 -3.54 9.30
N THR A 111 -6.89 -3.17 8.11
CA THR A 111 -5.77 -2.25 7.93
C THR A 111 -6.24 -0.82 8.12
N GLU A 112 -5.83 -0.17 9.22
CA GLU A 112 -6.10 1.26 9.45
C GLU A 112 -5.05 2.11 8.74
N VAL A 113 -5.50 3.17 8.06
CA VAL A 113 -4.66 4.17 7.40
C VAL A 113 -4.99 5.57 7.90
N HIS A 114 -4.07 6.54 7.68
CA HIS A 114 -4.16 7.84 8.33
C HIS A 114 -4.70 8.95 7.44
N ASP A 115 -4.74 8.74 6.12
CA ASP A 115 -5.23 9.71 5.15
C ASP A 115 -5.84 9.03 3.91
N PRO A 116 -6.57 9.78 3.07
CA PRO A 116 -7.20 9.25 1.86
C PRO A 116 -6.21 8.73 0.82
N ILE A 117 -4.99 9.29 0.74
CA ILE A 117 -3.97 8.85 -0.21
C ILE A 117 -3.48 7.46 0.18
N GLN A 118 -3.15 7.26 1.46
CA GLN A 118 -2.80 5.94 1.99
C GLN A 118 -3.93 4.92 1.77
N LEU A 119 -5.21 5.33 1.91
CA LEU A 119 -6.33 4.45 1.64
C LEU A 119 -6.30 3.91 0.21
N LEU A 120 -6.10 4.78 -0.77
CA LEU A 120 -6.08 4.43 -2.19
C LEU A 120 -4.84 3.61 -2.55
N GLU A 121 -3.66 3.99 -2.06
CA GLU A 121 -2.41 3.26 -2.33
C GLU A 121 -2.44 1.86 -1.71
N THR A 122 -2.92 1.73 -0.48
CA THR A 122 -3.06 0.44 0.18
C THR A 122 -4.09 -0.44 -0.53
N ALA A 123 -5.21 0.14 -0.96
CA ALA A 123 -6.22 -0.58 -1.75
C ALA A 123 -5.64 -1.06 -3.10
N LYS A 124 -4.86 -0.22 -3.77
CA LYS A 124 -4.16 -0.59 -5.00
C LYS A 124 -3.18 -1.75 -4.75
N LEU A 125 -2.37 -1.67 -3.70
CA LEU A 125 -1.46 -2.75 -3.32
C LEU A 125 -2.21 -4.06 -3.10
N PHE A 126 -3.28 -4.06 -2.31
CA PHE A 126 -4.06 -5.26 -2.01
C PHE A 126 -4.83 -5.82 -3.21
N SER A 127 -5.11 -4.98 -4.22
CA SER A 127 -5.81 -5.41 -5.43
C SER A 127 -4.91 -6.15 -6.43
N ILE A 128 -3.60 -5.91 -6.40
CA ILE A 128 -2.63 -6.42 -7.37
C ILE A 128 -1.63 -7.42 -6.78
N SER A 129 -1.47 -7.44 -5.46
CA SER A 129 -0.51 -8.33 -4.80
C SER A 129 -1.19 -9.52 -4.14
N CYS A 130 -0.49 -10.67 -4.15
CA CYS A 130 -0.87 -11.78 -3.31
C CYS A 130 -0.72 -11.41 -1.83
N PRO A 131 -1.42 -12.09 -0.91
CA PRO A 131 -1.25 -11.89 0.52
C PRO A 131 0.21 -11.99 0.94
N ILE A 132 0.69 -10.98 1.66
CA ILE A 132 2.06 -10.92 2.18
C ILE A 132 2.19 -11.96 3.31
N LYS A 133 3.07 -12.95 3.12
CA LYS A 133 3.23 -14.06 4.07
C LYS A 133 4.19 -13.75 5.21
N THR A 134 5.15 -12.87 4.99
CA THR A 134 6.15 -12.48 5.99
C THR A 134 6.43 -10.97 5.89
N ASN A 135 7.10 -10.40 6.89
CA ASN A 135 7.53 -9.00 6.87
C ASN A 135 8.93 -8.80 6.25
N LYS A 136 9.41 -9.76 5.43
CA LYS A 136 10.69 -9.65 4.74
C LYS A 136 10.50 -9.00 3.38
N ILE A 137 11.16 -7.88 3.14
CA ILE A 137 11.10 -7.18 1.86
C ILE A 137 12.49 -6.96 1.26
N LEU A 138 12.53 -6.85 -0.06
CA LEU A 138 13.64 -6.28 -0.79
C LEU A 138 13.28 -4.86 -1.17
N ALA A 139 14.19 -3.92 -0.94
CA ALA A 139 14.05 -2.57 -1.45
C ALA A 139 15.18 -2.25 -2.43
N LEU A 140 14.82 -1.65 -3.56
CA LEU A 140 15.71 -1.26 -4.66
C LEU A 140 15.53 0.24 -4.90
N THR A 141 16.62 0.96 -5.02
CA THR A 141 16.61 2.40 -5.32
C THR A 141 17.85 2.79 -6.12
N CYS A 142 17.84 3.92 -6.79
CA CYS A 142 19.01 4.47 -7.49
C CYS A 142 19.76 5.52 -6.65
N SER A 143 19.40 5.70 -5.37
CA SER A 143 19.84 6.81 -4.53
C SER A 143 20.13 6.34 -3.10
N GLY A 144 21.26 6.74 -2.55
CA GLY A 144 21.62 6.49 -1.15
C GLY A 144 20.63 7.14 -0.17
N GLY A 145 20.09 8.32 -0.49
CA GLY A 145 19.04 8.97 0.30
C GLY A 145 17.75 8.15 0.31
N GLY A 146 17.35 7.60 -0.84
CA GLY A 146 16.20 6.69 -0.93
C GLY A 146 16.41 5.41 -0.12
N ALA A 147 17.62 4.84 -0.14
CA ALA A 147 17.95 3.67 0.66
C ALA A 147 17.87 3.96 2.17
N ALA A 148 18.41 5.10 2.63
CA ALA A 148 18.32 5.50 4.02
C ALA A 148 16.87 5.69 4.47
N MET A 149 16.06 6.43 3.70
CA MET A 149 14.65 6.65 3.99
C MET A 149 13.88 5.32 4.12
N VAL A 150 14.13 4.36 3.25
CA VAL A 150 13.48 3.04 3.34
C VAL A 150 13.94 2.29 4.58
N ALA A 151 15.23 2.36 4.93
CA ALA A 151 15.76 1.69 6.11
C ALA A 151 15.13 2.24 7.40
N ASP A 152 15.06 3.58 7.53
CA ASP A 152 14.45 4.26 8.68
C ASP A 152 12.96 3.87 8.84
N ASN A 153 12.19 3.93 7.76
CA ASN A 153 10.77 3.52 7.80
C ASN A 153 10.61 2.01 8.08
N ALA A 154 11.50 1.17 7.57
CA ALA A 154 11.43 -0.26 7.82
C ALA A 154 11.70 -0.60 9.30
N GLU A 155 12.60 0.12 9.95
CA GLU A 155 12.87 -0.02 11.38
C GLU A 155 11.65 0.41 12.21
N GLU A 156 11.08 1.58 11.92
CA GLU A 156 9.88 2.10 12.61
C GLU A 156 8.68 1.15 12.48
N LEU A 157 8.51 0.54 11.31
CA LEU A 157 7.39 -0.37 11.00
C LEU A 157 7.70 -1.84 11.29
N GLU A 158 8.82 -2.16 11.92
CA GLU A 158 9.29 -3.52 12.20
C GLU A 158 9.34 -4.43 10.95
N VAL A 159 9.61 -3.83 9.78
CA VAL A 159 9.77 -4.55 8.52
C VAL A 159 11.20 -5.04 8.38
N LYS A 160 11.38 -6.30 8.02
CA LYS A 160 12.71 -6.90 7.89
C LYS A 160 13.31 -6.68 6.52
N LEU A 161 14.55 -6.22 6.50
CA LEU A 161 15.39 -6.04 5.31
C LEU A 161 16.52 -7.09 5.33
N PRO A 162 16.28 -8.36 4.94
CA PRO A 162 17.28 -9.40 5.03
C PRO A 162 18.51 -9.09 4.17
N ASN A 163 19.70 -9.35 4.71
CA ASN A 163 20.94 -9.21 3.96
C ASN A 163 21.02 -10.20 2.80
N PHE A 164 21.71 -9.81 1.74
CA PHE A 164 22.06 -10.71 0.64
C PHE A 164 22.96 -11.85 1.13
N SER A 165 22.75 -13.05 0.60
CA SER A 165 23.63 -14.19 0.82
C SER A 165 25.01 -13.92 0.23
N LYS A 166 26.05 -14.64 0.69
CA LYS A 166 27.43 -14.52 0.16
C LYS A 166 27.47 -14.71 -1.37
N ASN A 167 26.69 -15.65 -1.89
CA ASN A 167 26.63 -15.89 -3.33
C ASN A 167 25.97 -14.74 -4.09
N GLN A 168 24.87 -14.20 -3.57
CA GLN A 168 24.21 -13.02 -4.17
C GLN A 168 25.16 -11.81 -4.19
N LYS A 169 25.86 -11.54 -3.06
CA LYS A 169 26.84 -10.44 -3.00
C LYS A 169 27.90 -10.59 -4.08
N ARG A 170 28.50 -11.77 -4.20
CA ARG A 170 29.52 -12.05 -5.23
C ARG A 170 29.02 -11.85 -6.66
N ILE A 171 27.74 -12.13 -6.92
CA ILE A 171 27.15 -11.90 -8.25
C ILE A 171 26.86 -10.42 -8.46
N LEU A 172 26.28 -9.75 -7.46
CA LEU A 172 25.99 -8.32 -7.51
C LEU A 172 27.24 -7.47 -7.66
N GLU A 173 28.36 -7.84 -7.01
CA GLU A 173 29.69 -7.20 -7.20
C GLU A 173 30.17 -7.19 -8.66
N LYS A 174 29.77 -8.16 -9.45
CA LYS A 174 30.14 -8.25 -10.86
C LYS A 174 29.30 -7.40 -11.80
N VAL A 175 28.08 -7.09 -11.41
CA VAL A 175 27.09 -6.40 -12.27
C VAL A 175 26.82 -4.96 -11.82
N LEU A 176 27.16 -4.63 -10.58
CA LEU A 176 27.03 -3.28 -10.05
C LEU A 176 28.30 -2.45 -10.27
N PRO A 177 28.17 -1.13 -10.40
CA PRO A 177 29.30 -0.22 -10.34
C PRO A 177 30.08 -0.38 -9.01
N LYS A 178 31.41 -0.19 -9.05
CA LYS A 178 32.26 -0.34 -7.85
C LYS A 178 31.92 0.58 -6.69
N ILE A 179 31.22 1.66 -6.96
CA ILE A 179 30.75 2.61 -5.93
C ILE A 179 29.52 2.12 -5.15
N ALA A 180 28.84 1.07 -5.64
CA ALA A 180 27.64 0.56 -5.02
C ALA A 180 27.94 -0.18 -3.71
N THR A 181 27.16 0.09 -2.68
CA THR A 181 27.15 -0.69 -1.43
C THR A 181 26.10 -1.79 -1.53
N ILE A 182 26.53 -3.05 -1.43
CA ILE A 182 25.64 -4.20 -1.58
C ILE A 182 24.99 -4.54 -0.24
N SER A 183 23.85 -3.92 0.00
CA SER A 183 23.01 -4.09 1.18
C SER A 183 21.52 -4.16 0.78
N ASN A 184 20.64 -4.47 1.69
CA ASN A 184 19.20 -4.29 1.52
C ASN A 184 18.76 -3.22 2.54
N PRO A 185 18.29 -2.07 2.10
CA PRO A 185 17.99 -1.62 0.72
C PRO A 185 19.20 -1.61 -0.21
N LEU A 186 18.97 -1.95 -1.48
CA LEU A 186 20.01 -1.91 -2.50
C LEU A 186 19.96 -0.60 -3.27
N ASP A 187 20.97 0.26 -3.03
CA ASP A 187 21.26 1.38 -3.91
C ASP A 187 22.04 0.87 -5.13
N TYR A 188 21.31 0.70 -6.26
CA TYR A 188 21.95 0.25 -7.51
C TYR A 188 22.63 1.38 -8.29
N THR A 189 22.63 2.59 -7.76
CA THR A 189 23.32 3.79 -8.20
C THR A 189 22.80 4.44 -9.49
N THR A 190 22.80 5.77 -9.51
CA THR A 190 22.37 6.59 -10.65
C THR A 190 23.06 6.26 -11.99
N PRO A 191 24.37 5.92 -12.06
CA PRO A 191 25.05 5.61 -13.32
C PRO A 191 24.46 4.45 -14.14
N ILE A 192 23.64 3.59 -13.55
CA ILE A 192 22.95 2.52 -14.28
C ILE A 192 21.44 2.69 -14.30
N TRP A 193 20.94 3.75 -13.68
CA TRP A 193 19.52 4.09 -13.68
C TRP A 193 19.01 4.34 -15.12
N GLY A 194 17.86 3.81 -15.45
CA GLY A 194 17.27 3.93 -16.79
C GLY A 194 17.95 3.08 -17.88
N ILE A 195 18.94 2.24 -17.53
CA ILE A 195 19.63 1.37 -18.49
C ILE A 195 19.19 -0.09 -18.23
N PRO A 196 18.18 -0.63 -18.94
CA PRO A 196 17.60 -1.96 -18.67
C PRO A 196 18.61 -3.10 -18.74
N GLU A 197 19.60 -3.01 -19.67
CA GLU A 197 20.63 -4.01 -19.85
C GLU A 197 21.56 -4.12 -18.63
N LYS A 198 21.70 -3.05 -17.86
CA LYS A 198 22.52 -3.00 -16.64
C LYS A 198 21.68 -3.29 -15.40
N THR A 199 20.48 -2.71 -15.28
CA THR A 199 19.60 -2.89 -14.10
C THR A 199 18.92 -4.26 -14.08
N GLY A 200 18.60 -4.82 -15.24
CA GLY A 200 17.95 -6.14 -15.34
C GLY A 200 18.73 -7.26 -14.63
N PRO A 201 20.03 -7.47 -14.91
CA PRO A 201 20.86 -8.43 -14.18
C PRO A 201 20.94 -8.19 -12.68
N VAL A 202 20.98 -6.92 -12.23
CA VAL A 202 20.97 -6.54 -10.81
C VAL A 202 19.67 -6.99 -10.16
N PHE A 203 18.54 -6.59 -10.70
CA PHE A 203 17.22 -6.92 -10.14
C PHE A 203 16.97 -8.43 -10.14
N LYS A 204 17.28 -9.11 -11.26
CA LYS A 204 17.17 -10.57 -11.35
C LYS A 204 17.95 -11.30 -10.25
N ASN A 205 19.13 -10.81 -9.89
CA ASN A 205 19.94 -11.44 -8.85
C ASN A 205 19.56 -11.01 -7.44
N ALA A 206 19.17 -9.76 -7.23
CA ALA A 206 18.69 -9.27 -5.94
C ALA A 206 17.39 -10.00 -5.50
N LEU A 207 16.50 -10.30 -6.44
CA LEU A 207 15.23 -10.98 -6.20
C LEU A 207 15.34 -12.48 -5.86
N LYS A 208 16.54 -13.10 -5.96
CA LYS A 208 16.73 -14.54 -5.67
C LYS A 208 16.79 -14.86 -4.18
N ASN A 209 15.78 -14.47 -3.43
CA ASN A 209 15.67 -14.81 -2.01
C ASN A 209 14.20 -14.94 -1.63
N ASP A 210 13.92 -15.39 -0.41
CA ASP A 210 12.58 -15.52 0.15
C ASP A 210 12.08 -14.17 0.69
N TYR A 211 11.75 -13.26 -0.24
CA TYR A 211 11.08 -12.01 0.07
C TYR A 211 9.58 -12.16 -0.15
N SER A 212 8.77 -11.56 0.72
CA SER A 212 7.31 -11.50 0.52
C SER A 212 6.91 -10.49 -0.54
N THR A 213 7.73 -9.44 -0.67
CA THR A 213 7.54 -8.40 -1.71
C THR A 213 8.86 -7.71 -2.00
N ALA A 214 8.92 -7.07 -3.16
CA ALA A 214 10.00 -6.17 -3.51
C ALA A 214 9.45 -4.79 -3.81
N ILE A 215 10.13 -3.75 -3.34
CA ILE A 215 9.77 -2.35 -3.53
C ILE A 215 10.84 -1.70 -4.39
N LEU A 216 10.44 -1.08 -5.48
CA LEU A 216 11.30 -0.20 -6.27
C LEU A 216 10.94 1.25 -5.90
N VAL A 217 11.87 1.93 -5.25
CA VAL A 217 11.74 3.35 -4.92
C VAL A 217 12.44 4.17 -6.00
N GLN A 218 11.64 4.92 -6.74
CA GLN A 218 12.13 5.65 -7.90
C GLN A 218 11.37 6.97 -8.06
N ASP A 219 12.11 8.04 -8.29
CA ASP A 219 11.54 9.33 -8.64
C ASP A 219 11.24 9.36 -10.14
N PHE A 220 10.04 9.85 -10.47
CA PHE A 220 9.64 10.07 -11.85
C PHE A 220 9.49 11.58 -12.06
N PRO A 221 10.22 12.18 -13.02
CA PRO A 221 10.00 13.58 -13.36
C PRO A 221 8.57 13.79 -13.85
N HIS A 222 8.01 14.94 -13.52
CA HIS A 222 6.68 15.32 -13.98
C HIS A 222 6.69 15.41 -15.51
N THR A 223 5.72 14.83 -16.21
CA THR A 223 5.61 14.78 -17.69
C THR A 223 5.56 16.13 -18.40
N GLN A 224 5.51 17.25 -17.66
CA GLN A 224 5.53 18.61 -18.20
C GLN A 224 6.93 19.25 -18.27
N ILE A 225 7.96 18.58 -17.79
CA ILE A 225 9.34 19.03 -18.03
C ILE A 225 9.69 18.57 -19.44
N ASN A 226 9.83 19.52 -20.36
CA ASN A 226 10.34 19.33 -21.72
C ASN A 226 11.83 18.95 -21.66
N ASP A 227 12.14 17.84 -21.06
CA ASP A 227 13.45 17.23 -21.16
C ASP A 227 13.42 16.35 -22.41
N THR A 228 14.19 16.74 -23.41
CA THR A 228 14.28 16.10 -24.72
C THR A 228 15.01 14.75 -24.71
N GLU A 229 15.44 14.29 -23.55
CA GLU A 229 15.97 12.96 -23.34
C GLU A 229 14.81 11.99 -23.05
N PRO A 230 14.60 10.96 -23.87
CA PRO A 230 13.59 9.94 -23.58
C PRO A 230 14.03 9.14 -22.35
N VAL A 231 13.54 9.51 -21.19
CA VAL A 231 13.59 8.62 -20.03
C VAL A 231 12.67 7.45 -20.35
N SER A 232 13.23 6.37 -20.86
CA SER A 232 12.49 5.17 -21.22
C SER A 232 11.98 4.52 -19.94
N TYR A 233 10.74 4.85 -19.56
CA TYR A 233 10.00 4.13 -18.52
C TYR A 233 9.60 2.76 -19.06
N THR A 234 10.49 1.80 -18.97
CA THR A 234 10.10 0.43 -19.12
C THR A 234 9.34 0.03 -17.87
N HIS A 235 8.08 -0.37 -18.03
CA HIS A 235 7.35 -1.07 -16.99
C HIS A 235 8.12 -2.35 -16.65
N LEU A 236 8.85 -2.32 -15.56
CA LEU A 236 9.41 -3.54 -14.97
C LEU A 236 8.24 -4.29 -14.33
N THR A 237 7.59 -5.13 -15.11
CA THR A 237 6.76 -6.18 -14.53
C THR A 237 7.73 -7.16 -13.87
N LEU A 238 7.80 -7.09 -12.54
CA LEU A 238 8.48 -8.13 -11.78
C LEU A 238 7.76 -9.45 -12.06
N PRO A 239 8.48 -10.53 -12.42
CA PRO A 239 7.85 -11.82 -12.63
C PRO A 239 7.20 -12.24 -11.32
N THR A 240 5.87 -12.18 -11.27
CA THR A 240 5.11 -12.88 -10.24
C THR A 240 5.40 -14.36 -10.44
N LYS A 241 6.04 -14.97 -9.45
CA LYS A 241 6.12 -16.44 -9.42
C LYS A 241 4.69 -16.97 -9.40
N ALA A 242 4.31 -17.68 -10.47
CA ALA A 242 3.15 -18.54 -10.49
C ALA A 242 3.24 -19.63 -9.40
#